data_2f97766eb7bb49f0219030825c6c93ca
#
_entry.id   2f97766eb7bb49f0219030825c6c93ca
#
_cell.length_a   1.000
_cell.length_b   1.000
_cell.length_c   1.000
_cell.angle_alpha   90.00
_cell.angle_beta   90.00
_cell.angle_gamma   90.00
#
_symmetry.space_group_name_H-M   'P 1'
#
loop_
_entity.id
_entity.type
_entity.pdbx_description
1 polymer ?
#
loop_
_entity_poly.entity_id
_entity_poly.type
_entity_poly.pdbx_seq_one_letter_code
_entity_poly.pdbx_strand_id
1 'polypeptide(L)'
;PLGIVIEGAGRKMQPDFEPVLERQVHTFINEAQGVWHMGQRDINWLRISKDAFKAGFRVEHLGHILHAVYHNEYGNIVDKVQVKLYTEEEKVCQLREMARKVYAERDERIAGMVDEEIDTFYSCTLCQSFAPNHVCVVSPERPGLCGAYSWLDCRAAYEITPSGPNQPISKGNCIEPTIGQWDKINDFVLKT
;
A
#
# COMPACT_ATOMS: atom_id res chain seq x y z
N PRO A 1 -10.57 0.21 20.74
CA PRO A 1 -10.28 0.47 19.33
C PRO A 1 -9.26 1.60 19.14
N LEU A 2 -8.58 1.65 18.03
CA LEU A 2 -7.65 2.70 17.64
C LEU A 2 -7.94 3.12 16.20
N GLY A 3 -8.21 4.41 16.01
CA GLY A 3 -8.29 5.04 14.69
C GLY A 3 -7.05 5.89 14.44
N ILE A 4 -6.39 5.70 13.30
CA ILE A 4 -5.27 6.52 12.83
C ILE A 4 -5.75 7.27 11.60
N VAL A 5 -5.75 8.59 11.69
CA VAL A 5 -6.08 9.47 10.55
C VAL A 5 -4.83 10.26 10.18
N ILE A 6 -4.42 10.13 8.94
CA ILE A 6 -3.31 10.87 8.37
C ILE A 6 -3.87 11.82 7.33
N GLU A 7 -3.79 13.10 7.60
CA GLU A 7 -4.19 14.16 6.67
C GLU A 7 -2.93 14.71 6.01
N GLY A 8 -2.78 14.45 4.72
CA GLY A 8 -1.71 14.95 3.90
C GLY A 8 -2.22 15.93 2.85
N ALA A 9 -1.47 16.97 2.57
CA ALA A 9 -1.74 17.87 1.46
C ALA A 9 -0.43 18.25 0.76
N GLY A 10 -0.46 18.29 -0.54
CA GLY A 10 0.70 18.69 -1.34
C GLY A 10 0.31 18.96 -2.79
N ARG A 11 1.07 19.84 -3.45
CA ARG A 11 0.82 20.21 -4.86
C ARG A 11 0.99 19.06 -5.84
N LYS A 12 1.75 18.04 -5.45
CA LYS A 12 2.02 16.85 -6.26
C LYS A 12 1.15 15.65 -5.87
N MET A 13 0.28 15.81 -4.87
CA MET A 13 -0.63 14.74 -4.47
C MET A 13 -1.63 14.46 -5.59
N GLN A 14 -1.75 13.19 -5.93
CA GLN A 14 -2.71 12.64 -6.89
C GLN A 14 -3.58 11.60 -6.22
N PRO A 15 -4.82 11.36 -6.68
CA PRO A 15 -5.73 10.38 -6.06
C PRO A 15 -5.15 8.97 -5.95
N ASP A 16 -4.31 8.55 -6.90
CA ASP A 16 -3.69 7.22 -6.89
C ASP A 16 -2.52 7.12 -5.91
N PHE A 17 -1.97 8.22 -5.41
CA PHE A 17 -0.90 8.20 -4.41
C PHE A 17 -1.42 7.92 -3.01
N GLU A 18 -2.63 8.35 -2.70
CA GLU A 18 -3.23 8.18 -1.38
C GLU A 18 -3.24 6.72 -0.88
N PRO A 19 -3.75 5.72 -1.66
CA PRO A 19 -3.72 4.33 -1.22
C PRO A 19 -2.31 3.77 -1.03
N VAL A 20 -1.33 4.22 -1.80
CA VAL A 20 0.07 3.81 -1.65
C VAL A 20 0.63 4.35 -0.35
N LEU A 21 0.45 5.64 -0.07
CA LEU A 21 0.91 6.27 1.18
C LEU A 21 0.25 5.61 2.39
N GLU A 22 -1.06 5.33 2.34
CA GLU A 22 -1.77 4.63 3.41
C GLU A 22 -1.14 3.27 3.73
N ARG A 23 -0.79 2.48 2.72
CA ARG A 23 -0.19 1.16 2.92
C ARG A 23 1.20 1.21 3.52
N GLN A 24 1.95 2.27 3.31
CA GLN A 24 3.25 2.45 3.95
C GLN A 24 3.16 2.58 5.47
N VAL A 25 2.01 3.02 6.01
CA VAL A 25 1.74 3.00 7.46
C VAL A 25 1.99 1.61 8.04
N HIS A 26 1.51 0.58 7.35
CA HIS A 26 1.64 -0.81 7.79
C HIS A 26 3.10 -1.25 7.82
N THR A 27 3.88 -0.89 6.82
CA THR A 27 5.32 -1.17 6.75
C THR A 27 6.06 -0.51 7.91
N PHE A 28 5.82 0.77 8.13
CA PHE A 28 6.50 1.53 9.19
C PHE A 28 6.17 1.03 10.60
N ILE A 29 4.93 0.63 10.83
CA ILE A 29 4.56 0.06 12.14
C ILE A 29 5.31 -1.26 12.38
N ASN A 30 5.49 -2.08 11.36
CA ASN A 30 6.20 -3.36 11.47
C ASN A 30 7.72 -3.19 11.66
N GLU A 31 8.30 -2.08 11.24
CA GLU A 31 9.71 -1.77 11.46
C GLU A 31 10.02 -1.32 12.89
N ALA A 32 9.01 -0.90 13.66
CA ALA A 32 9.20 -0.48 15.03
C ALA A 32 9.47 -1.69 15.94
N GLN A 33 10.62 -1.72 16.61
CA GLN A 33 10.99 -2.80 17.51
C GLN A 33 9.96 -2.98 18.64
N GLY A 34 9.49 -4.21 18.83
CA GLY A 34 8.51 -4.55 19.86
C GLY A 34 7.07 -4.20 19.50
N VAL A 35 6.84 -3.70 18.29
CA VAL A 35 5.52 -3.48 17.72
C VAL A 35 5.35 -4.45 16.56
N TRP A 36 4.21 -5.10 16.51
CA TRP A 36 3.86 -6.00 15.42
C TRP A 36 2.41 -5.72 15.02
N HIS A 37 2.15 -5.75 13.73
CA HIS A 37 0.85 -5.50 13.19
C HIS A 37 0.55 -6.47 12.05
N MET A 38 -0.69 -6.86 11.94
CA MET A 38 -1.21 -7.65 10.84
C MET A 38 -2.61 -7.17 10.51
N GLY A 39 -2.90 -7.07 9.23
CA GLY A 39 -4.23 -6.70 8.79
C GLY A 39 -4.24 -6.05 7.42
N GLN A 40 -5.42 -5.75 6.96
CA GLN A 40 -5.66 -5.14 5.65
C GLN A 40 -6.79 -4.12 5.76
N ARG A 41 -6.61 -2.95 5.13
CA ARG A 41 -7.59 -1.86 5.12
C ARG A 41 -7.99 -1.44 6.55
N ASP A 42 -9.30 -1.53 6.88
CA ASP A 42 -9.88 -1.08 8.13
C ASP A 42 -9.80 -2.08 9.29
N ILE A 43 -9.30 -3.29 9.05
CA ILE A 43 -9.17 -4.34 10.06
C ILE A 43 -7.70 -4.66 10.28
N ASN A 44 -7.18 -4.23 11.40
CA ASN A 44 -5.79 -4.42 11.76
C ASN A 44 -5.62 -4.87 13.20
N TRP A 45 -4.64 -5.74 13.42
CA TRP A 45 -4.19 -6.15 14.74
C TRP A 45 -2.86 -5.49 15.03
N LEU A 46 -2.80 -4.74 16.12
CA LEU A 46 -1.57 -4.12 16.62
C LEU A 46 -1.22 -4.73 17.97
N ARG A 47 0.00 -5.23 18.09
CA ARG A 47 0.54 -5.76 19.33
C ARG A 47 1.80 -4.99 19.74
N ILE A 48 1.79 -4.47 20.96
CA ILE A 48 2.95 -3.85 21.60
C ILE A 48 3.50 -4.86 22.60
N SER A 49 4.80 -5.14 22.54
CA SER A 49 5.44 -6.08 23.48
C SER A 49 5.47 -5.50 24.89
N LYS A 50 5.51 -6.40 25.90
CA LYS A 50 5.64 -5.99 27.29
C LYS A 50 6.93 -5.20 27.55
N ASP A 51 8.01 -5.53 26.83
CA ASP A 51 9.29 -4.87 27.00
C ASP A 51 9.31 -3.48 26.37
N ALA A 52 8.70 -3.30 25.20
CA ALA A 52 8.50 -1.97 24.62
C ALA A 52 7.64 -1.08 25.55
N PHE A 53 6.55 -1.64 26.13
CA PHE A 53 5.73 -0.92 27.08
C PHE A 53 6.50 -0.53 28.35
N LYS A 54 7.33 -1.44 28.91
CA LYS A 54 8.19 -1.16 30.05
C LYS A 54 9.26 -0.11 29.74
N ALA A 55 9.79 -0.11 28.51
CA ALA A 55 10.72 0.90 28.01
C ALA A 55 10.07 2.28 27.79
N GLY A 56 8.77 2.41 28.05
CA GLY A 56 8.05 3.69 27.97
C GLY A 56 7.30 3.93 26.68
N PHE A 57 7.23 2.95 25.75
CA PHE A 57 6.43 3.11 24.53
C PHE A 57 4.94 3.29 24.88
N ARG A 58 4.31 4.26 24.23
CA ARG A 58 2.88 4.58 24.33
C ARG A 58 2.28 4.75 22.93
N VAL A 59 0.96 4.62 22.83
CA VAL A 59 0.23 4.73 21.53
C VAL A 59 0.49 6.07 20.84
N GLU A 60 0.61 7.15 21.61
CA GLU A 60 0.92 8.49 21.09
C GLU A 60 2.25 8.56 20.33
N HIS A 61 3.22 7.69 20.66
CA HIS A 61 4.49 7.62 19.94
C HIS A 61 4.32 7.15 18.49
N LEU A 62 3.28 6.37 18.20
CA LEU A 62 2.94 6.02 16.82
C LEU A 62 2.60 7.27 15.98
N GLY A 63 1.88 8.23 16.55
CA GLY A 63 1.58 9.49 15.88
C GLY A 63 2.84 10.28 15.54
N HIS A 64 3.78 10.37 16.45
CA HIS A 64 5.06 11.04 16.22
C HIS A 64 5.90 10.34 15.16
N ILE A 65 6.00 9.01 15.22
CA ILE A 65 6.75 8.21 14.24
C ILE A 65 6.15 8.39 12.84
N LEU A 66 4.84 8.22 12.70
CA LEU A 66 4.15 8.34 11.43
C LEU A 66 4.31 9.75 10.84
N HIS A 67 4.15 10.79 11.67
CA HIS A 67 4.36 12.17 11.23
C HIS A 67 5.78 12.38 10.68
N ALA A 68 6.79 11.92 11.42
CA ALA A 68 8.20 12.04 11.01
C ALA A 68 8.48 11.28 9.71
N VAL A 69 7.97 10.06 9.59
CA VAL A 69 8.15 9.25 8.39
C VAL A 69 7.51 9.90 7.16
N TYR A 70 6.25 10.32 7.26
CA TYR A 70 5.57 10.98 6.14
C TYR A 70 6.27 12.27 5.72
N HIS A 71 6.75 13.03 6.68
CA HIS A 71 7.48 14.27 6.39
C HIS A 71 8.83 13.99 5.71
N ASN A 72 9.59 12.99 6.18
CA ASN A 72 10.92 12.70 5.69
C ASN A 72 10.91 11.91 4.37
N GLU A 73 10.08 10.87 4.27
CA GLU A 73 10.08 9.98 3.10
C GLU A 73 9.26 10.55 1.93
N TYR A 74 8.19 11.30 2.23
CA TYR A 74 7.26 11.80 1.22
C TYR A 74 7.19 13.33 1.13
N GLY A 75 8.16 14.05 1.71
CA GLY A 75 8.22 15.52 1.65
C GLY A 75 8.35 16.11 0.25
N ASN A 76 8.69 15.28 -0.75
CA ASN A 76 8.69 15.67 -2.15
C ASN A 76 7.28 15.68 -2.79
N ILE A 77 6.30 15.02 -2.17
CA ILE A 77 4.91 14.91 -2.64
C ILE A 77 3.94 15.59 -1.66
N VAL A 78 4.22 15.50 -0.37
CA VAL A 78 3.35 15.98 0.72
C VAL A 78 3.97 17.20 1.37
N ASP A 79 3.35 18.36 1.20
CA ASP A 79 3.82 19.63 1.79
C ASP A 79 3.41 19.80 3.26
N LYS A 80 2.30 19.17 3.66
CA LYS A 80 1.75 19.22 5.02
C LYS A 80 1.27 17.85 5.46
N VAL A 81 1.58 17.48 6.68
CA VAL A 81 1.13 16.22 7.31
C VAL A 81 0.59 16.50 8.69
N GLN A 82 -0.56 15.93 9.00
CA GLN A 82 -1.11 15.88 10.34
C GLN A 82 -1.52 14.45 10.66
N VAL A 83 -1.11 13.93 11.81
CA VAL A 83 -1.51 12.61 12.30
C VAL A 83 -2.38 12.77 13.53
N LYS A 84 -3.56 12.16 13.51
CA LYS A 84 -4.52 12.16 14.63
C LYS A 84 -4.79 10.72 15.06
N LEU A 85 -4.77 10.49 16.37
CA LEU A 85 -5.09 9.20 16.96
C LEU A 85 -6.41 9.31 17.73
N TYR A 86 -7.31 8.36 17.51
CA TYR A 86 -8.60 8.29 18.17
C TYR A 86 -8.75 6.95 18.89
N THR A 87 -9.18 6.96 20.14
CA THR A 87 -9.41 5.76 20.96
C THR A 87 -10.87 5.62 21.40
N GLU A 88 -11.70 6.62 21.12
CA GLU A 88 -13.12 6.60 21.41
C GLU A 88 -13.85 5.70 20.42
N GLU A 89 -14.57 4.70 20.91
CA GLU A 89 -15.19 3.66 20.10
C GLU A 89 -16.16 4.23 19.05
N GLU A 90 -17.03 5.17 19.46
CA GLU A 90 -17.98 5.80 18.54
C GLU A 90 -17.26 6.53 17.40
N LYS A 91 -16.22 7.29 17.71
CA LYS A 91 -15.44 8.02 16.72
C LYS A 91 -14.70 7.07 15.76
N VAL A 92 -14.11 6.00 16.29
CA VAL A 92 -13.42 5.00 15.48
C VAL A 92 -14.41 4.28 14.55
N CYS A 93 -15.62 3.97 15.01
CA CYS A 93 -16.67 3.39 14.17
C CYS A 93 -17.07 4.33 13.03
N GLN A 94 -17.26 5.62 13.29
CA GLN A 94 -17.56 6.63 12.26
C GLN A 94 -16.43 6.70 11.21
N LEU A 95 -15.18 6.77 11.66
CA LEU A 95 -14.01 6.81 10.77
C LEU A 95 -13.89 5.56 9.90
N ARG A 96 -14.20 4.39 10.46
CA ARG A 96 -14.21 3.12 9.71
C ARG A 96 -15.25 3.12 8.58
N GLU A 97 -16.45 3.63 8.84
CA GLU A 97 -17.48 3.73 7.80
C GLU A 97 -17.09 4.72 6.70
N MET A 98 -16.40 5.80 7.04
CA MET A 98 -15.83 6.72 6.05
C MET A 98 -14.74 6.03 5.22
N ALA A 99 -13.81 5.32 5.86
CA ALA A 99 -12.74 4.59 5.18
C ALA A 99 -13.28 3.54 4.20
N ARG A 100 -14.33 2.81 4.59
CA ARG A 100 -14.98 1.81 3.71
C ARG A 100 -15.53 2.40 2.42
N LYS A 101 -16.09 3.62 2.48
CA LYS A 101 -16.54 4.32 1.28
C LYS A 101 -15.37 4.66 0.35
N VAL A 102 -14.28 5.17 0.91
CA VAL A 102 -13.05 5.44 0.14
C VAL A 102 -12.49 4.17 -0.49
N TYR A 103 -12.49 3.04 0.23
CA TYR A 103 -12.06 1.75 -0.33
C TYR A 103 -12.94 1.27 -1.48
N ALA A 104 -14.26 1.46 -1.38
CA ALA A 104 -15.19 1.14 -2.47
C ALA A 104 -14.91 2.00 -3.71
N GLU A 105 -14.71 3.30 -3.55
CA GLU A 105 -14.35 4.22 -4.63
C GLU A 105 -13.01 3.84 -5.31
N ARG A 106 -12.03 3.37 -4.52
CA ARG A 106 -10.75 2.85 -5.05
C ARG A 106 -10.95 1.58 -5.88
N ASP A 107 -11.78 0.67 -5.39
CA ASP A 107 -12.09 -0.58 -6.09
C ASP A 107 -12.86 -0.31 -7.40
N GLU A 108 -13.79 0.65 -7.40
CA GLU A 108 -14.52 1.07 -8.60
C GLU A 108 -13.62 1.64 -9.70
N ARG A 109 -12.55 2.35 -9.33
CA ARG A 109 -11.61 2.92 -10.32
C ARG A 109 -10.88 1.85 -11.14
N ILE A 110 -10.67 0.66 -10.61
CA ILE A 110 -9.99 -0.44 -11.30
C ILE A 110 -10.97 -1.41 -11.95
N ALA A 111 -12.21 -1.49 -11.47
CA ALA A 111 -13.18 -2.51 -11.87
C ALA A 111 -13.56 -2.50 -13.36
N GLY A 112 -13.38 -1.37 -14.05
CA GLY A 112 -13.68 -1.25 -15.47
C GLY A 112 -12.48 -1.40 -16.40
N MET A 113 -11.28 -1.63 -15.85
CA MET A 113 -10.04 -1.76 -16.63
C MET A 113 -9.79 -3.22 -16.99
N VAL A 114 -9.34 -3.44 -18.21
CA VAL A 114 -8.98 -4.78 -18.72
C VAL A 114 -7.53 -4.84 -19.18
N ASP A 115 -6.96 -6.03 -19.13
CA ASP A 115 -5.55 -6.28 -19.47
C ASP A 115 -5.22 -5.89 -20.92
N GLU A 116 -6.18 -5.99 -21.84
CA GLU A 116 -6.01 -5.65 -23.25
C GLU A 116 -5.75 -4.16 -23.49
N GLU A 117 -6.31 -3.30 -22.69
CA GLU A 117 -6.27 -1.84 -22.87
C GLU A 117 -4.97 -1.19 -22.38
N ILE A 118 -4.09 -1.95 -21.74
CA ILE A 118 -2.83 -1.43 -21.22
C ILE A 118 -1.62 -2.13 -21.83
N ASP A 119 -0.49 -1.42 -21.92
CA ASP A 119 0.76 -1.94 -22.48
C ASP A 119 1.77 -2.36 -21.41
N THR A 120 1.51 -2.02 -20.15
CA THR A 120 2.45 -2.19 -19.06
C THR A 120 1.77 -2.82 -17.85
N PHE A 121 2.31 -3.97 -17.40
CA PHE A 121 2.02 -4.57 -16.10
C PHE A 121 3.07 -4.12 -15.08
N TYR A 122 2.91 -4.44 -13.81
CA TYR A 122 3.89 -4.11 -12.78
C TYR A 122 4.28 -5.34 -11.98
N SER A 123 5.57 -5.46 -11.66
CA SER A 123 6.00 -6.40 -10.63
C SER A 123 5.69 -5.84 -9.24
N CYS A 124 5.58 -6.73 -8.27
CA CYS A 124 5.55 -6.38 -6.85
C CYS A 124 6.38 -7.38 -6.05
N THR A 125 7.42 -6.88 -5.38
CA THR A 125 8.37 -7.67 -4.59
C THR A 125 8.29 -7.38 -3.09
N LEU A 126 7.28 -6.66 -2.62
CA LEU A 126 7.12 -6.27 -1.22
C LEU A 126 7.16 -7.46 -0.23
N CYS A 127 6.71 -8.64 -0.67
CA CYS A 127 6.67 -9.83 0.16
C CYS A 127 8.03 -10.54 0.32
N GLN A 128 9.07 -10.13 -0.36
CA GLN A 128 10.38 -10.81 -0.32
C GLN A 128 11.04 -10.78 1.05
N SER A 129 10.63 -9.86 1.93
CA SER A 129 11.10 -9.82 3.32
C SER A 129 10.73 -11.08 4.13
N PHE A 130 9.65 -11.78 3.77
CA PHE A 130 9.21 -13.01 4.43
C PHE A 130 9.02 -14.21 3.48
N ALA A 131 8.93 -13.97 2.17
CA ALA A 131 8.83 -14.99 1.14
C ALA A 131 9.92 -14.74 0.07
N PRO A 132 11.17 -15.18 0.31
CA PRO A 132 12.27 -14.98 -0.62
C PRO A 132 11.92 -15.45 -2.02
N ASN A 133 12.33 -14.70 -3.02
CA ASN A 133 12.05 -14.92 -4.44
C ASN A 133 10.56 -14.82 -4.86
N HIS A 134 9.67 -14.39 -3.95
CA HIS A 134 8.29 -14.14 -4.33
C HIS A 134 8.19 -12.86 -5.18
N VAL A 135 7.54 -12.96 -6.32
CA VAL A 135 7.18 -11.81 -7.17
C VAL A 135 5.76 -11.97 -7.67
N CYS A 136 4.98 -10.92 -7.56
CA CYS A 136 3.69 -10.83 -8.25
C CYS A 136 3.87 -10.08 -9.57
N VAL A 137 3.14 -10.49 -10.60
CA VAL A 137 2.87 -9.68 -11.77
C VAL A 137 1.44 -9.16 -11.63
N VAL A 138 1.30 -7.85 -11.55
CA VAL A 138 0.04 -7.17 -11.27
C VAL A 138 -0.47 -6.49 -12.54
N SER A 139 -1.69 -6.80 -12.91
CA SER A 139 -2.42 -6.20 -14.02
C SER A 139 -3.77 -5.65 -13.54
N PRO A 140 -4.54 -4.95 -14.38
CA PRO A 140 -5.90 -4.52 -14.02
C PRO A 140 -6.79 -5.64 -13.50
N GLU A 141 -6.75 -6.80 -14.15
CA GLU A 141 -7.60 -7.96 -13.80
C GLU A 141 -6.97 -8.88 -12.75
N ARG A 142 -5.66 -8.71 -12.44
CA ARG A 142 -4.91 -9.56 -11.52
C ARG A 142 -4.19 -8.74 -10.47
N PRO A 143 -4.84 -8.47 -9.31
CA PRO A 143 -4.18 -7.78 -8.19
C PRO A 143 -3.06 -8.64 -7.61
N GLY A 144 -2.20 -8.03 -6.80
CA GLY A 144 -1.23 -8.77 -5.99
C GLY A 144 -1.90 -9.84 -5.14
N LEU A 145 -1.22 -10.97 -4.91
CA LEU A 145 -1.77 -12.10 -4.13
C LEU A 145 -2.22 -11.72 -2.71
N CYS A 146 -1.67 -10.65 -2.15
CA CYS A 146 -2.12 -10.10 -0.86
C CYS A 146 -3.51 -9.45 -0.91
N GLY A 147 -4.09 -9.24 -2.11
CA GLY A 147 -5.31 -8.48 -2.30
C GLY A 147 -5.21 -6.99 -1.97
N ALA A 148 -4.00 -6.49 -1.68
CA ALA A 148 -3.79 -5.13 -1.23
C ALA A 148 -3.29 -4.18 -2.32
N TYR A 149 -2.56 -4.68 -3.30
CA TYR A 149 -2.03 -3.88 -4.41
C TYR A 149 -2.77 -4.17 -5.71
N SER A 150 -3.45 -3.15 -6.24
CA SER A 150 -4.01 -3.13 -7.59
C SER A 150 -2.95 -2.64 -8.60
N TRP A 151 -3.28 -2.70 -9.87
CA TRP A 151 -2.44 -2.14 -10.93
C TRP A 151 -2.23 -0.62 -10.76
N LEU A 152 -3.29 0.12 -10.40
CA LEU A 152 -3.19 1.56 -10.13
C LEU A 152 -2.23 1.85 -8.96
N ASP A 153 -2.27 1.03 -7.91
CA ASP A 153 -1.37 1.16 -6.77
C ASP A 153 0.10 0.90 -7.17
N CYS A 154 0.35 -0.11 -7.98
CA CYS A 154 1.70 -0.42 -8.45
C CYS A 154 2.25 0.69 -9.34
N ARG A 155 1.42 1.25 -10.24
CA ARG A 155 1.76 2.40 -11.07
C ARG A 155 2.13 3.61 -10.22
N ALA A 156 1.28 3.95 -9.28
CA ALA A 156 1.51 5.08 -8.37
C ALA A 156 2.76 4.86 -7.50
N ALA A 157 2.97 3.64 -6.99
CA ALA A 157 4.17 3.30 -6.22
C ALA A 157 5.45 3.48 -7.03
N TYR A 158 5.45 3.09 -8.31
CA TYR A 158 6.58 3.33 -9.20
C TYR A 158 6.79 4.82 -9.48
N GLU A 159 5.73 5.61 -9.69
CA GLU A 159 5.83 7.05 -9.89
C GLU A 159 6.40 7.78 -8.66
N ILE A 160 6.04 7.33 -7.46
CA ILE A 160 6.55 7.88 -6.19
C ILE A 160 8.03 7.48 -5.99
N THR A 161 8.35 6.21 -6.21
CA THR A 161 9.68 5.64 -5.94
C THR A 161 10.10 4.72 -7.10
N PRO A 162 10.70 5.26 -8.17
CA PRO A 162 11.07 4.47 -9.35
C PRO A 162 12.07 3.34 -9.09
N SER A 163 12.85 3.43 -8.02
CA SER A 163 13.76 2.35 -7.56
C SER A 163 13.11 1.37 -6.57
N GLY A 164 11.82 1.50 -6.34
CA GLY A 164 11.07 0.71 -5.36
C GLY A 164 10.71 -0.71 -5.83
N PRO A 165 9.91 -1.41 -5.04
CA PRO A 165 9.57 -2.82 -5.27
C PRO A 165 8.60 -3.05 -6.44
N ASN A 166 8.00 -1.99 -6.99
CA ASN A 166 7.08 -2.06 -8.10
C ASN A 166 7.77 -1.57 -9.38
N GLN A 167 8.04 -2.47 -10.31
CA GLN A 167 8.72 -2.15 -11.56
C GLN A 167 7.83 -2.41 -12.77
N PRO A 168 7.86 -1.54 -13.79
CA PRO A 168 7.07 -1.73 -15.00
C PRO A 168 7.59 -2.94 -15.81
N ILE A 169 6.66 -3.72 -16.35
CA ILE A 169 6.92 -4.84 -17.22
C ILE A 169 6.11 -4.62 -18.49
N SER A 170 6.78 -4.52 -19.65
CA SER A 170 6.07 -4.47 -20.93
C SER A 170 5.23 -5.73 -21.11
N LYS A 171 3.96 -5.57 -21.44
CA LYS A 171 3.05 -6.69 -21.71
C LYS A 171 3.48 -7.51 -22.94
N GLY A 172 3.90 -6.82 -23.99
CA GLY A 172 4.27 -7.45 -25.25
C GLY A 172 3.08 -7.95 -26.06
N ASN A 173 3.30 -8.98 -26.89
CA ASN A 173 2.26 -9.54 -27.74
C ASN A 173 1.45 -10.60 -26.99
N CYS A 174 0.15 -10.66 -27.31
CA CYS A 174 -0.71 -11.71 -26.81
C CYS A 174 -0.34 -13.06 -27.42
N ILE A 175 -0.12 -14.07 -26.59
CA ILE A 175 0.10 -15.46 -27.01
C ILE A 175 -1.24 -16.22 -26.94
N GLU A 176 -1.94 -16.10 -25.80
CA GLU A 176 -3.21 -16.79 -25.56
C GLU A 176 -4.12 -15.91 -24.72
N PRO A 177 -5.12 -15.27 -25.35
CA PRO A 177 -5.97 -14.30 -24.67
C PRO A 177 -6.89 -14.91 -23.61
N THR A 178 -7.34 -16.15 -23.80
CA THR A 178 -8.31 -16.81 -22.90
C THR A 178 -7.73 -17.06 -21.50
N ILE A 179 -6.42 -17.19 -21.38
CA ILE A 179 -5.71 -17.37 -20.12
C ILE A 179 -4.79 -16.20 -19.78
N GLY A 180 -4.82 -15.15 -20.61
CA GLY A 180 -4.05 -13.94 -20.37
C GLY A 180 -2.54 -14.16 -20.42
N GLN A 181 -2.05 -14.86 -21.46
CA GLN A 181 -0.62 -15.05 -21.70
C GLN A 181 -0.07 -13.98 -22.63
N TRP A 182 1.05 -13.38 -22.22
CA TRP A 182 1.75 -12.32 -22.93
C TRP A 182 3.24 -12.66 -23.02
N ASP A 183 3.88 -12.48 -24.19
CA ASP A 183 5.25 -12.92 -24.44
C ASP A 183 6.27 -12.29 -23.51
N LYS A 184 6.19 -10.98 -23.27
CA LYS A 184 7.12 -10.26 -22.37
C LYS A 184 6.89 -10.57 -20.91
N ILE A 185 5.64 -10.84 -20.51
CA ILE A 185 5.33 -11.27 -19.15
C ILE A 185 5.92 -12.66 -18.90
N ASN A 186 5.76 -13.59 -19.84
CA ASN A 186 6.36 -14.91 -19.74
C ASN A 186 7.90 -14.83 -19.67
N ASP A 187 8.51 -13.99 -20.51
CA ASP A 187 9.95 -13.75 -20.48
C ASP A 187 10.45 -13.20 -19.14
N PHE A 188 9.65 -12.32 -18.52
CA PHE A 188 9.96 -11.77 -17.20
C PHE A 188 9.92 -12.86 -16.13
N VAL A 189 8.81 -13.62 -16.06
CA VAL A 189 8.62 -14.69 -15.06
C VAL A 189 9.68 -15.78 -15.18
N LEU A 190 10.12 -16.13 -16.39
CA LEU A 190 11.17 -17.15 -16.61
C LEU A 190 12.58 -16.69 -16.19
N LYS A 191 12.80 -15.39 -16.03
CA LYS A 191 14.10 -14.81 -15.64
C LYS A 191 14.18 -14.46 -14.15
N THR A 192 13.06 -14.51 -13.46
CA THR A 192 12.95 -14.19 -12.03
C THR A 192 13.07 -15.45 -11.19
#